data_a545d684073fd75956ff7c02acd394c4
#
_entry.id   a545d684073fd75956ff7c02acd394c4
#
_cell.length_a   1.000
_cell.length_b   1.000
_cell.length_c   1.000
_cell.angle_alpha   90.00
_cell.angle_beta   90.00
_cell.angle_gamma   90.00
#
_symmetry.space_group_name_H-M   'P 1'
#
loop_
_entity.id
_entity.type
_entity.pdbx_description
1 polymer ?
#
loop_
_entity_poly.entity_id
_entity_poly.type
_entity_poly.pdbx_seq_one_letter_code
_entity_poly.pdbx_strand_id
1 'polypeptide(L)'
;MAVQVTYAGRFEIMKKLFILTLVLMMTLMGSASASKSKFKDPNYNFSNVMNLYLAECVYTPKSNHPHDLQEDSNPTGRALNSLRTAIAKKNKNLIIPPEEPTKARLDLHLAVHTLATYTYWKEPWVEEIYENKKIVEKGRDGKERSITIPVKRLVQHPGYWITNAYAEVEFTLKDRNTGRTVYNCIDTRERQDSGYDGLLNRICHDFVSDLK
;
A
#
# COMPACT_ATOMS: atom_id res chain seq x y z
N MET A 1 35.36 -14.19 46.04
CA MET A 1 35.61 -13.75 44.65
C MET A 1 34.24 -13.59 43.97
N ALA A 2 33.75 -12.38 43.87
CA ALA A 2 32.42 -12.08 43.33
C ALA A 2 32.58 -11.87 41.81
N VAL A 3 31.88 -12.68 41.04
CA VAL A 3 31.77 -12.52 39.57
C VAL A 3 30.80 -11.38 39.30
N GLN A 4 31.33 -10.21 38.96
CA GLN A 4 30.53 -9.14 38.36
C GLN A 4 30.07 -9.57 36.97
N VAL A 5 28.84 -10.00 36.85
CA VAL A 5 28.18 -10.18 35.55
C VAL A 5 27.79 -8.80 35.06
N THR A 6 28.57 -8.29 34.10
CA THR A 6 28.40 -6.98 33.50
C THR A 6 27.03 -6.86 32.81
N TYR A 7 26.26 -5.88 33.25
CA TYR A 7 24.95 -5.46 32.67
C TYR A 7 25.01 -5.11 31.17
N ALA A 8 26.18 -4.88 30.62
CA ALA A 8 26.40 -4.56 29.20
C ALA A 8 25.97 -5.68 28.23
N GLY A 9 26.14 -6.95 28.61
CA GLY A 9 25.77 -8.07 27.73
C GLY A 9 24.24 -8.25 27.54
N ARG A 10 23.45 -7.87 28.54
CA ARG A 10 21.98 -7.97 28.44
C ARG A 10 21.37 -6.92 27.51
N PHE A 11 21.98 -5.73 27.45
CA PHE A 11 21.47 -4.63 26.61
C PHE A 11 21.73 -4.87 25.12
N GLU A 12 22.86 -5.49 24.80
CA GLU A 12 23.21 -5.89 23.42
C GLU A 12 22.30 -7.02 22.91
N ILE A 13 21.96 -7.97 23.75
CA ILE A 13 21.05 -9.08 23.38
C ILE A 13 19.64 -8.54 23.17
N MET A 14 19.14 -7.62 23.99
CA MET A 14 17.84 -7.00 23.83
C MET A 14 17.76 -6.15 22.56
N LYS A 15 18.80 -5.40 22.22
CA LYS A 15 18.86 -4.66 20.94
C LYS A 15 18.80 -5.59 19.73
N LYS A 16 19.55 -6.67 19.74
CA LYS A 16 19.54 -7.66 18.65
C LYS A 16 18.18 -8.36 18.53
N LEU A 17 17.52 -8.67 19.65
CA LEU A 17 16.18 -9.25 19.67
C LEU A 17 15.13 -8.29 19.13
N PHE A 18 15.23 -7.00 19.47
CA PHE A 18 14.31 -5.95 19.00
C PHE A 18 14.48 -5.69 17.50
N ILE A 19 15.71 -5.70 16.99
CA ILE A 19 15.99 -5.57 15.55
C ILE A 19 15.46 -6.80 14.80
N LEU A 20 15.63 -8.00 15.35
CA LEU A 20 15.17 -9.24 14.73
C LEU A 20 13.63 -9.30 14.66
N THR A 21 12.93 -8.88 15.72
CA THR A 21 11.46 -8.79 15.73
C THR A 21 10.95 -7.70 14.79
N LEU A 22 11.66 -6.58 14.65
CA LEU A 22 11.28 -5.52 13.71
C LEU A 22 11.43 -5.98 12.26
N VAL A 23 12.53 -6.69 11.94
CA VAL A 23 12.74 -7.27 10.60
C VAL A 23 11.69 -8.35 10.31
N LEU A 24 11.35 -9.19 11.29
CA LEU A 24 10.32 -10.23 11.13
C LEU A 24 8.93 -9.64 10.92
N MET A 25 8.57 -8.55 11.61
CA MET A 25 7.31 -7.84 11.37
C MET A 25 7.25 -7.19 9.98
N MET A 26 8.37 -6.73 9.43
CA MET A 26 8.41 -6.17 8.07
C MET A 26 8.22 -7.24 6.98
N THR A 27 8.59 -8.49 7.22
CA THR A 27 8.39 -9.59 6.27
C THR A 27 7.00 -10.20 6.29
N LEU A 28 6.24 -10.00 7.38
CA LEU A 28 4.86 -10.45 7.51
C LEU A 28 3.82 -9.45 6.99
N MET A 29 4.21 -8.20 6.76
CA MET A 29 3.35 -7.25 6.06
C MET A 29 3.37 -7.62 4.58
N GLY A 30 2.27 -8.18 4.09
CA GLY A 30 2.06 -8.46 2.68
C GLY A 30 2.53 -7.25 1.87
N SER A 31 3.44 -7.46 0.94
CA SER A 31 4.11 -6.42 0.17
C SER A 31 3.05 -5.60 -0.59
N ALA A 32 2.63 -4.47 -0.02
CA ALA A 32 1.90 -3.48 -0.78
C ALA A 32 2.90 -2.80 -1.70
N SER A 33 2.78 -3.03 -3.00
CA SER A 33 3.54 -2.30 -4.01
C SER A 33 2.75 -1.07 -4.41
N ALA A 34 3.43 0.07 -4.49
CA ALA A 34 2.87 1.30 -5.01
C ALA A 34 3.89 1.98 -5.90
N SER A 35 3.46 2.39 -7.09
CA SER A 35 4.23 3.21 -8.01
C SER A 35 3.40 4.43 -8.38
N LYS A 36 3.99 5.62 -8.30
CA LYS A 36 3.31 6.87 -8.62
C LYS A 36 4.21 7.73 -9.50
N SER A 37 3.76 8.01 -10.72
CA SER A 37 4.34 9.02 -11.59
C SER A 37 3.47 10.26 -11.54
N LYS A 38 4.05 11.43 -11.25
CA LYS A 38 3.30 12.67 -11.08
C LYS A 38 4.01 13.86 -11.72
N PHE A 39 3.26 14.61 -12.52
CA PHE A 39 3.60 15.95 -12.99
C PHE A 39 2.59 16.94 -12.41
N LYS A 40 3.09 18.04 -11.82
CA LYS A 40 2.29 19.17 -11.36
C LYS A 40 3.01 20.44 -11.81
N ASP A 41 2.34 21.26 -12.63
CA ASP A 41 2.91 22.50 -13.13
C ASP A 41 3.20 23.46 -11.96
N PRO A 42 4.47 23.82 -11.71
CA PRO A 42 4.84 24.70 -10.61
C PRO A 42 4.30 26.12 -10.75
N ASN A 43 3.97 26.54 -11.98
CA ASN A 43 3.46 27.87 -12.26
C ASN A 43 1.93 27.96 -12.22
N TYR A 44 1.24 26.83 -12.03
CA TYR A 44 -0.21 26.80 -11.96
C TYR A 44 -0.68 26.89 -10.50
N ASN A 45 -1.57 27.86 -10.21
CA ASN A 45 -2.12 28.04 -8.87
C ASN A 45 -3.33 27.11 -8.64
N PHE A 46 -3.11 26.00 -7.96
CA PHE A 46 -4.14 25.02 -7.62
C PHE A 46 -5.02 25.45 -6.43
N SER A 47 -4.60 26.41 -5.59
CA SER A 47 -5.36 26.84 -4.40
C SER A 47 -6.73 27.40 -4.71
N ASN A 48 -6.93 27.88 -5.94
CA ASN A 48 -8.19 28.49 -6.39
C ASN A 48 -9.05 27.52 -7.21
N VAL A 49 -8.69 26.24 -7.28
CA VAL A 49 -9.48 25.24 -8.01
C VAL A 49 -10.65 24.80 -7.17
N MET A 50 -11.83 25.31 -7.48
CA MET A 50 -13.09 24.93 -6.81
C MET A 50 -13.92 23.94 -7.64
N ASN A 51 -13.81 24.02 -8.96
CA ASN A 51 -14.61 23.21 -9.87
C ASN A 51 -13.74 22.49 -10.89
N LEU A 52 -13.97 21.18 -11.00
CA LEU A 52 -13.45 20.34 -12.07
C LEU A 52 -14.60 19.92 -12.97
N TYR A 53 -14.43 20.03 -14.26
CA TYR A 53 -15.33 19.43 -15.23
C TYR A 53 -14.81 18.06 -15.62
N LEU A 54 -15.60 17.03 -15.43
CA LEU A 54 -15.28 15.67 -15.89
C LEU A 54 -15.47 15.61 -17.40
N ALA A 55 -14.40 15.87 -18.14
CA ALA A 55 -14.43 15.87 -19.61
C ALA A 55 -14.49 14.44 -20.14
N GLU A 56 -13.84 13.51 -19.44
CA GLU A 56 -13.75 12.13 -19.89
C GLU A 56 -13.55 11.18 -18.70
N CYS A 57 -14.21 10.01 -18.76
CA CYS A 57 -13.96 8.89 -17.85
C CYS A 57 -13.97 7.60 -18.67
N VAL A 58 -12.79 7.04 -18.90
CA VAL A 58 -12.59 5.91 -19.82
C VAL A 58 -11.90 4.73 -19.15
N TYR A 59 -12.16 3.55 -19.69
CA TYR A 59 -11.39 2.35 -19.40
C TYR A 59 -10.46 2.05 -20.58
N THR A 60 -9.17 2.07 -20.32
CA THR A 60 -8.12 1.80 -21.31
C THR A 60 -7.20 0.71 -20.79
N PRO A 61 -7.58 -0.57 -20.96
CA PRO A 61 -6.84 -1.68 -20.36
C PRO A 61 -5.40 -1.74 -20.84
N LYS A 62 -4.49 -1.97 -19.89
CA LYS A 62 -3.08 -2.25 -20.17
C LYS A 62 -2.79 -3.72 -19.89
N SER A 63 -2.34 -4.45 -20.90
CA SER A 63 -2.20 -5.92 -20.89
C SER A 63 -0.87 -6.45 -20.36
N ASN A 64 -0.07 -5.67 -19.64
CA ASN A 64 1.31 -6.05 -19.28
C ASN A 64 1.46 -6.65 -17.88
N HIS A 65 0.38 -7.10 -17.24
CA HIS A 65 0.49 -7.73 -15.94
C HIS A 65 0.95 -9.20 -16.06
N PRO A 66 1.89 -9.68 -15.21
CA PRO A 66 2.44 -11.04 -15.31
C PRO A 66 1.46 -12.15 -14.90
N HIS A 67 0.36 -11.81 -14.26
CA HIS A 67 -0.68 -12.75 -13.85
C HIS A 67 -1.98 -12.52 -14.62
N ASP A 68 -2.79 -13.57 -14.72
CA ASP A 68 -4.13 -13.49 -15.29
C ASP A 68 -5.04 -12.66 -14.37
N LEU A 69 -5.47 -11.51 -14.86
CA LEU A 69 -6.28 -10.57 -14.11
C LEU A 69 -7.78 -10.90 -14.26
N GLN A 70 -8.48 -10.92 -13.13
CA GLN A 70 -9.93 -10.89 -13.10
C GLN A 70 -10.39 -9.44 -13.00
N GLU A 71 -10.65 -8.82 -14.15
CA GLU A 71 -11.02 -7.41 -14.26
C GLU A 71 -12.44 -7.13 -13.77
N ASP A 72 -12.63 -5.92 -13.23
CA ASP A 72 -13.96 -5.44 -12.85
C ASP A 72 -14.82 -5.17 -14.08
N SER A 73 -16.09 -5.48 -13.98
CA SER A 73 -17.06 -5.26 -15.06
C SER A 73 -17.46 -3.79 -15.25
N ASN A 74 -17.21 -2.93 -14.25
CA ASN A 74 -17.55 -1.50 -14.30
C ASN A 74 -16.44 -0.64 -13.65
N PRO A 75 -15.22 -0.65 -14.19
CA PRO A 75 -14.08 0.02 -13.59
C PRO A 75 -14.24 1.55 -13.53
N THR A 76 -14.81 2.15 -14.55
CA THR A 76 -15.07 3.60 -14.61
C THR A 76 -16.10 4.06 -13.59
N GLY A 77 -17.20 3.34 -13.44
CA GLY A 77 -18.23 3.66 -12.45
C GLY A 77 -17.72 3.58 -11.03
N ARG A 78 -16.88 2.58 -10.72
CA ARG A 78 -16.23 2.45 -9.40
C ARG A 78 -15.24 3.58 -9.15
N ALA A 79 -14.38 3.90 -10.13
CA ALA A 79 -13.42 4.99 -10.02
C ALA A 79 -14.12 6.33 -9.78
N LEU A 80 -15.17 6.62 -10.50
CA LEU A 80 -15.96 7.84 -10.35
C LEU A 80 -16.62 7.93 -8.97
N ASN A 81 -17.18 6.85 -8.47
CA ASN A 81 -17.78 6.81 -7.12
C ASN A 81 -16.73 7.02 -6.03
N SER A 82 -15.56 6.39 -6.16
CA SER A 82 -14.43 6.58 -5.22
C SER A 82 -13.92 8.02 -5.25
N LEU A 83 -13.83 8.63 -6.44
CA LEU A 83 -13.42 10.02 -6.60
C LEU A 83 -14.42 10.98 -5.94
N ARG A 84 -15.72 10.81 -6.18
CA ARG A 84 -16.77 11.60 -5.53
C ARG A 84 -16.71 11.48 -4.01
N THR A 85 -16.49 10.27 -3.50
CA THR A 85 -16.34 10.01 -2.07
C THR A 85 -15.10 10.72 -1.50
N ALA A 86 -13.97 10.69 -2.21
CA ALA A 86 -12.74 11.36 -1.80
C ALA A 86 -12.92 12.89 -1.76
N ILE A 87 -13.58 13.46 -2.76
CA ILE A 87 -13.92 14.90 -2.82
C ILE A 87 -14.79 15.29 -1.62
N ALA A 88 -15.88 14.57 -1.37
CA ALA A 88 -16.78 14.87 -0.26
C ALA A 88 -16.07 14.83 1.11
N LYS A 89 -15.09 13.97 1.29
CA LYS A 89 -14.33 13.82 2.54
C LYS A 89 -13.21 14.84 2.71
N LYS A 90 -12.51 15.18 1.64
CA LYS A 90 -11.25 15.95 1.71
C LYS A 90 -11.36 17.40 1.28
N ASN A 91 -12.18 17.67 0.31
CA ASN A 91 -12.33 19.01 -0.24
C ASN A 91 -13.78 19.27 -0.60
N LYS A 92 -14.58 19.65 0.40
CA LYS A 92 -16.02 19.91 0.23
C LYS A 92 -16.32 21.06 -0.75
N ASN A 93 -15.31 21.87 -1.05
CA ASN A 93 -15.43 22.99 -2.00
C ASN A 93 -15.12 22.57 -3.43
N LEU A 94 -14.53 21.38 -3.64
CA LEU A 94 -14.26 20.86 -4.95
C LEU A 94 -15.51 20.15 -5.46
N ILE A 95 -16.04 20.64 -6.56
CA ILE A 95 -17.28 20.12 -7.16
C ILE A 95 -16.94 19.59 -8.56
N ILE A 96 -17.52 18.43 -8.92
CA ILE A 96 -17.58 17.95 -10.28
C ILE A 96 -19.04 18.14 -10.74
N PRO A 97 -19.37 19.30 -11.31
CA PRO A 97 -20.74 19.56 -11.76
C PRO A 97 -21.02 18.71 -13.02
N PRO A 98 -22.10 17.95 -13.05
CA PRO A 98 -22.48 17.19 -14.24
C PRO A 98 -22.99 18.07 -15.38
N GLU A 99 -23.45 19.29 -15.09
CA GLU A 99 -24.31 20.03 -16.02
C GLU A 99 -23.81 21.42 -16.44
N GLU A 100 -22.77 22.00 -15.79
CA GLU A 100 -22.29 23.35 -16.10
C GLU A 100 -20.78 23.41 -16.36
N PRO A 101 -20.32 23.02 -17.57
CA PRO A 101 -18.90 23.07 -17.90
C PRO A 101 -18.30 24.49 -17.87
N THR A 102 -19.15 25.52 -18.05
CA THR A 102 -18.72 26.93 -18.13
C THR A 102 -18.13 27.47 -16.84
N LYS A 103 -18.46 26.90 -15.69
CA LYS A 103 -17.94 27.34 -14.40
C LYS A 103 -16.63 26.64 -13.98
N ALA A 104 -16.24 25.59 -14.67
CA ALA A 104 -15.02 24.87 -14.36
C ALA A 104 -13.81 25.49 -15.07
N ARG A 105 -12.70 25.62 -14.35
CA ARG A 105 -11.45 26.12 -14.88
C ARG A 105 -10.57 25.00 -15.44
N LEU A 106 -10.76 23.79 -14.94
CA LEU A 106 -10.00 22.62 -15.33
C LEU A 106 -10.89 21.51 -15.86
N ASP A 107 -10.45 20.88 -16.91
CA ASP A 107 -11.00 19.63 -17.42
C ASP A 107 -10.25 18.45 -16.79
N LEU A 108 -11.00 17.55 -16.16
CA LEU A 108 -10.51 16.30 -15.63
C LEU A 108 -10.75 15.18 -16.63
N HIS A 109 -9.66 14.53 -17.03
CA HIS A 109 -9.67 13.27 -17.75
C HIS A 109 -9.26 12.18 -16.77
N LEU A 110 -10.14 11.21 -16.56
CA LEU A 110 -9.93 10.05 -15.70
C LEU A 110 -9.83 8.80 -16.56
N ALA A 111 -8.66 8.17 -16.58
CA ALA A 111 -8.49 6.88 -17.23
C ALA A 111 -8.23 5.80 -16.20
N VAL A 112 -9.02 4.72 -16.25
CA VAL A 112 -8.74 3.50 -15.49
C VAL A 112 -8.02 2.55 -16.43
N HIS A 113 -6.79 2.20 -16.10
CA HIS A 113 -5.99 1.26 -16.90
C HIS A 113 -6.21 -0.17 -16.45
N THR A 114 -6.33 -0.38 -15.13
CA THR A 114 -6.58 -1.70 -14.56
C THR A 114 -7.31 -1.55 -13.24
N LEU A 115 -8.33 -2.38 -13.04
CA LEU A 115 -9.00 -2.57 -11.77
C LEU A 115 -9.39 -4.03 -11.67
N ALA A 116 -8.59 -4.81 -10.93
CA ALA A 116 -8.66 -6.26 -11.02
C ALA A 116 -8.20 -6.95 -9.73
N THR A 117 -8.47 -8.23 -9.65
CA THR A 117 -7.85 -9.15 -8.71
C THR A 117 -7.13 -10.26 -9.47
N TYR A 118 -6.14 -10.87 -8.84
CA TYR A 118 -5.49 -12.08 -9.34
C TYR A 118 -5.10 -12.98 -8.18
N THR A 119 -4.99 -14.27 -8.46
CA THR A 119 -4.66 -15.27 -7.45
C THR A 119 -3.47 -16.08 -7.91
N TYR A 120 -2.52 -16.31 -7.02
CA TYR A 120 -1.36 -17.15 -7.28
C TYR A 120 -1.06 -18.10 -6.12
N TRP A 121 -0.40 -19.18 -6.42
CA TRP A 121 0.04 -20.16 -5.42
C TRP A 121 1.35 -19.70 -4.78
N LYS A 122 1.37 -19.61 -3.44
CA LYS A 122 2.61 -19.46 -2.69
C LYS A 122 3.11 -20.83 -2.28
N GLU A 123 4.31 -21.17 -2.73
CA GLU A 123 4.94 -22.44 -2.41
C GLU A 123 5.13 -22.64 -0.91
N PRO A 124 5.13 -23.91 -0.42
CA PRO A 124 5.47 -24.21 0.95
C PRO A 124 6.88 -23.71 1.29
N TRP A 125 7.07 -23.24 2.51
CA TRP A 125 8.40 -22.81 2.96
C TRP A 125 8.69 -23.30 4.38
N VAL A 126 9.96 -23.30 4.75
CA VAL A 126 10.44 -23.65 6.08
C VAL A 126 10.98 -22.40 6.75
N GLU A 127 10.49 -22.11 7.94
CA GLU A 127 10.95 -21.00 8.78
C GLU A 127 11.83 -21.55 9.90
N GLU A 128 12.98 -20.91 10.11
CA GLU A 128 13.86 -21.19 11.26
C GLU A 128 13.51 -20.24 12.39
N ILE A 129 12.97 -20.76 13.47
CA ILE A 129 12.70 -19.99 14.68
C ILE A 129 13.62 -20.44 15.81
N TYR A 130 14.02 -19.49 16.68
CA TYR A 130 14.81 -19.77 17.86
C TYR A 130 13.93 -19.58 19.09
N GLU A 131 13.68 -20.68 19.81
CA GLU A 131 12.92 -20.66 21.04
C GLU A 131 13.88 -20.76 22.24
N ASN A 132 13.66 -19.96 23.27
CA ASN A 132 14.43 -20.03 24.50
C ASN A 132 13.90 -21.17 25.39
N LYS A 133 14.67 -22.25 25.51
CA LYS A 133 14.33 -23.40 26.37
C LYS A 133 15.08 -23.30 27.69
N LYS A 134 14.32 -23.35 28.79
CA LYS A 134 14.91 -23.47 30.13
C LYS A 134 15.31 -24.92 30.36
N ILE A 135 16.56 -25.14 30.70
CA ILE A 135 17.12 -26.43 31.11
C ILE A 135 17.55 -26.32 32.57
N VAL A 136 17.22 -27.31 33.36
CA VAL A 136 17.70 -27.40 34.72
C VAL A 136 18.88 -28.34 34.77
N GLU A 137 20.04 -27.81 35.10
CA GLU A 137 21.27 -28.59 35.28
C GLU A 137 21.61 -28.73 36.76
N LYS A 138 21.97 -29.93 37.17
CA LYS A 138 22.45 -30.20 38.54
C LYS A 138 23.99 -29.94 38.58
N GLY A 139 24.36 -28.90 39.28
CA GLY A 139 25.77 -28.58 39.48
C GLY A 139 26.52 -29.66 40.29
N ARG A 140 27.89 -29.65 40.21
CA ARG A 140 28.71 -30.57 40.99
C ARG A 140 28.51 -30.42 42.54
N ASP A 141 27.95 -29.27 42.95
CA ASP A 141 27.57 -28.95 44.33
C ASP A 141 26.17 -29.50 44.72
N GLY A 142 25.56 -30.29 43.84
CA GLY A 142 24.22 -30.85 44.02
C GLY A 142 23.06 -29.87 43.87
N LYS A 143 23.36 -28.57 43.59
CA LYS A 143 22.30 -27.54 43.43
C LYS A 143 21.81 -27.50 41.98
N GLU A 144 20.51 -27.37 41.85
CA GLU A 144 19.85 -27.17 40.55
C GLU A 144 20.00 -25.73 40.08
N ARG A 145 20.48 -25.54 38.86
CA ARG A 145 20.61 -24.25 38.19
C ARG A 145 19.77 -24.26 36.91
N SER A 146 18.95 -23.24 36.73
CA SER A 146 18.21 -23.05 35.50
C SER A 146 19.01 -22.22 34.50
N ILE A 147 19.36 -22.81 33.35
CA ILE A 147 19.96 -22.12 32.21
C ILE A 147 18.97 -22.03 31.09
N THR A 148 18.98 -20.87 30.39
CA THR A 148 18.16 -20.67 29.21
C THR A 148 19.05 -20.76 27.98
N ILE A 149 18.76 -21.72 27.10
CA ILE A 149 19.51 -21.92 25.86
C ILE A 149 18.58 -21.66 24.67
N PRO A 150 19.06 -21.01 23.60
CA PRO A 150 18.31 -20.92 22.35
C PRO A 150 18.32 -22.27 21.64
N VAL A 151 17.15 -22.78 21.35
CA VAL A 151 16.98 -24.02 20.57
C VAL A 151 16.37 -23.66 19.22
N LYS A 152 17.06 -24.07 18.15
CA LYS A 152 16.55 -23.92 16.77
C LYS A 152 15.42 -24.89 16.52
N ARG A 153 14.30 -24.38 16.00
CA ARG A 153 13.16 -25.15 15.54
C ARG A 153 12.85 -24.81 14.09
N LEU A 154 12.58 -25.82 13.30
CA LEU A 154 12.10 -25.66 11.93
C LEU A 154 10.58 -25.76 11.94
N VAL A 155 9.92 -24.71 11.45
CA VAL A 155 8.45 -24.67 11.28
C VAL A 155 8.16 -24.79 9.78
N GLN A 156 7.42 -25.83 9.41
CA GLN A 156 6.96 -26.01 8.04
C GLN A 156 5.65 -25.25 7.85
N HIS A 157 5.61 -24.39 6.85
CA HIS A 157 4.40 -23.68 6.42
C HIS A 157 3.91 -24.34 5.13
N PRO A 158 2.65 -24.80 5.08
CA PRO A 158 2.07 -25.33 3.84
C PRO A 158 1.94 -24.24 2.81
N GLY A 159 1.95 -24.62 1.54
CA GLY A 159 1.60 -23.71 0.46
C GLY A 159 0.12 -23.27 0.56
N TYR A 160 -0.18 -22.08 0.05
CA TYR A 160 -1.54 -21.55 0.03
C TYR A 160 -1.75 -20.56 -1.12
N TRP A 161 -3.01 -20.38 -1.48
CA TRP A 161 -3.40 -19.40 -2.48
C TRP A 161 -3.42 -17.99 -1.88
N ILE A 162 -2.84 -17.04 -2.60
CA ILE A 162 -2.88 -15.62 -2.25
C ILE A 162 -3.69 -14.90 -3.32
N THR A 163 -4.64 -14.07 -2.89
CA THR A 163 -5.36 -13.15 -3.77
C THR A 163 -4.85 -11.74 -3.53
N ASN A 164 -4.45 -11.07 -4.61
CA ASN A 164 -4.05 -9.68 -4.63
C ASN A 164 -5.09 -8.84 -5.38
N ALA A 165 -5.29 -7.62 -4.91
CA ALA A 165 -5.99 -6.58 -5.62
C ALA A 165 -4.99 -5.66 -6.30
N TYR A 166 -5.30 -5.24 -7.53
CA TYR A 166 -4.47 -4.37 -8.36
C TYR A 166 -5.32 -3.23 -8.94
N ALA A 167 -4.81 -2.00 -8.88
CA ALA A 167 -5.46 -0.83 -9.44
C ALA A 167 -4.42 0.09 -10.09
N GLU A 168 -4.68 0.52 -11.32
CA GLU A 168 -3.90 1.54 -12.02
C GLU A 168 -4.85 2.59 -12.59
N VAL A 169 -4.68 3.85 -12.15
CA VAL A 169 -5.56 4.96 -12.51
C VAL A 169 -4.71 6.18 -12.90
N GLU A 170 -5.12 6.83 -13.96
CA GLU A 170 -4.52 8.07 -14.44
C GLU A 170 -5.50 9.23 -14.30
N PHE A 171 -5.00 10.35 -13.75
CA PHE A 171 -5.69 11.63 -13.66
C PHE A 171 -4.93 12.66 -14.48
N THR A 172 -5.59 13.27 -15.44
CA THR A 172 -5.04 14.39 -16.20
C THR A 172 -5.93 15.61 -16.05
N LEU A 173 -5.34 16.75 -15.62
CA LEU A 173 -6.02 18.04 -15.60
C LEU A 173 -5.49 18.94 -16.70
N LYS A 174 -6.41 19.49 -17.50
CA LYS A 174 -6.10 20.48 -18.54
C LYS A 174 -6.77 21.81 -18.21
N ASP A 175 -6.02 22.88 -18.31
CA ASP A 175 -6.58 24.22 -18.24
C ASP A 175 -7.48 24.47 -19.46
N ARG A 176 -8.74 24.80 -19.22
CA ARG A 176 -9.75 24.94 -20.29
C ARG A 176 -9.49 26.10 -21.22
N ASN A 177 -8.84 27.15 -20.74
CA ASN A 177 -8.58 28.33 -21.56
C ASN A 177 -7.42 28.11 -22.51
N THR A 178 -6.41 27.35 -22.06
CA THR A 178 -5.17 27.17 -22.82
C THR A 178 -5.02 25.79 -23.44
N GLY A 179 -5.83 24.80 -23.01
CA GLY A 179 -5.71 23.38 -23.39
C GLY A 179 -4.47 22.70 -22.81
N ARG A 180 -3.67 23.41 -22.02
CA ARG A 180 -2.40 22.91 -21.49
C ARG A 180 -2.63 21.96 -20.32
N THR A 181 -1.90 20.84 -20.31
CA THR A 181 -1.86 19.94 -19.16
C THR A 181 -1.14 20.61 -18.00
N VAL A 182 -1.82 20.77 -16.88
CA VAL A 182 -1.30 21.37 -15.64
C VAL A 182 -1.04 20.34 -14.56
N TYR A 183 -1.64 19.16 -14.68
CA TYR A 183 -1.43 18.04 -13.78
C TYR A 183 -1.61 16.72 -14.54
N ASN A 184 -0.74 15.77 -14.26
CA ASN A 184 -0.90 14.37 -14.67
C ASN A 184 -0.37 13.47 -13.57
N CYS A 185 -1.09 12.41 -13.27
CA CYS A 185 -0.68 11.44 -12.28
C CYS A 185 -1.15 10.04 -12.68
N ILE A 186 -0.23 9.11 -12.80
CA ILE A 186 -0.51 7.68 -12.89
C ILE A 186 -0.16 7.07 -11.53
N ASP A 187 -1.14 6.51 -10.85
CA ASP A 187 -1.00 5.87 -9.54
C ASP A 187 -1.36 4.39 -9.68
N THR A 188 -0.36 3.54 -9.43
CA THR A 188 -0.48 2.08 -9.52
C THR A 188 -0.31 1.51 -8.12
N ARG A 189 -1.25 0.69 -7.68
CA ARG A 189 -1.23 0.05 -6.36
C ARG A 189 -1.63 -1.40 -6.42
N GLU A 190 -0.94 -2.15 -5.58
CA GLU A 190 -1.20 -3.57 -5.38
C GLU A 190 -1.17 -3.89 -3.89
N ARG A 191 -2.03 -4.79 -3.48
CA ARG A 191 -2.08 -5.27 -2.09
C ARG A 191 -2.71 -6.65 -2.02
N GLN A 192 -2.23 -7.47 -1.08
CA GLN A 192 -2.92 -8.71 -0.72
C GLN A 192 -4.30 -8.37 -0.13
N ASP A 193 -5.33 -8.57 -0.92
CA ASP A 193 -6.74 -8.31 -0.59
C ASP A 193 -7.63 -9.02 -1.62
N SER A 194 -8.83 -9.38 -1.24
CA SER A 194 -9.84 -9.92 -2.15
C SER A 194 -10.63 -8.83 -2.91
N GLY A 195 -10.35 -7.56 -2.66
CA GLY A 195 -11.03 -6.43 -3.29
C GLY A 195 -10.16 -5.19 -3.45
N TYR A 196 -10.34 -4.47 -4.52
CA TYR A 196 -9.58 -3.29 -4.93
C TYR A 196 -10.17 -1.95 -4.45
N ASP A 197 -11.37 -1.93 -3.85
CA ASP A 197 -12.03 -0.69 -3.42
C ASP A 197 -11.16 0.14 -2.46
N GLY A 198 -10.43 -0.53 -1.55
CA GLY A 198 -9.51 0.12 -0.63
C GLY A 198 -8.33 0.80 -1.34
N LEU A 199 -7.81 0.21 -2.42
CA LEU A 199 -6.74 0.79 -3.24
C LEU A 199 -7.28 2.01 -4.00
N LEU A 200 -8.41 1.85 -4.67
CA LEU A 200 -9.05 2.88 -5.48
C LEU A 200 -9.40 4.10 -4.63
N ASN A 201 -9.96 3.89 -3.43
CA ASN A 201 -10.24 4.98 -2.50
C ASN A 201 -8.98 5.74 -2.08
N ARG A 202 -7.84 5.06 -1.85
CA ARG A 202 -6.56 5.71 -1.53
C ARG A 202 -6.02 6.50 -2.70
N ILE A 203 -6.06 5.96 -3.92
CA ILE A 203 -5.63 6.63 -5.15
C ILE A 203 -6.42 7.93 -5.33
N CYS A 204 -7.75 7.87 -5.27
CA CYS A 204 -8.61 9.04 -5.41
C CYS A 204 -8.40 10.08 -4.30
N HIS A 205 -8.20 9.62 -3.07
CA HIS A 205 -7.92 10.47 -1.93
C HIS A 205 -6.61 11.24 -2.08
N ASP A 206 -5.56 10.57 -2.55
CA ASP A 206 -4.25 11.19 -2.75
C ASP A 206 -4.30 12.21 -3.90
N PHE A 207 -5.01 11.89 -4.99
CA PHE A 207 -5.27 12.84 -6.06
C PHE A 207 -5.94 14.12 -5.54
N VAL A 208 -7.05 14.00 -4.79
CA VAL A 208 -7.77 15.16 -4.24
C VAL A 208 -6.90 15.95 -3.26
N SER A 209 -6.02 15.29 -2.51
CA SER A 209 -5.10 15.94 -1.58
C SER A 209 -3.99 16.72 -2.31
N ASP A 210 -3.57 16.27 -3.47
CA ASP A 210 -2.57 16.93 -4.32
C ASP A 210 -3.07 18.24 -4.93
N LEU A 211 -4.40 18.49 -4.96
CA LEU A 211 -5.03 19.69 -5.51
C LEU A 211 -5.19 20.85 -4.49
N LYS A 212 -4.65 20.66 -3.30
CA LYS A 212 -4.63 21.71 -2.25
C LYS A 212 -3.44 22.62 -2.38
#